data_21f99f949bbf373ef80e4b034c12fb0c
#
_entry.id   21f99f949bbf373ef80e4b034c12fb0c
#
_cell.length_a   1.000
_cell.length_b   1.000
_cell.length_c   1.000
_cell.angle_alpha   90.00
_cell.angle_beta   90.00
_cell.angle_gamma   90.00
#
_symmetry.space_group_name_H-M   'P 1'
#
loop_
_entity.id
_entity.type
_entity.pdbx_description
1 polymer ?
#
loop_
_entity_poly.entity_id
_entity_poly.type
_entity_poly.pdbx_seq_one_letter_code
_entity_poly.pdbx_strand_id
1 'polypeptide(L)'
;MLAAAGCQSGDNGVLGLGFGKKTDPTAPPPPQDPKVLASQLNAYCPRVTVRDGTAFFNTYVNEVKKPKPKSKPMRKPRNQAEAEQQAQEAQAAAAAEAAAATPPDDSQRIIYQASISDVTRDCSRTDGQLTMKIAVAGKIVPGPKFTPGTITMPIRTAVMHGTDVLYSQIHQYQVQVTDPSVATQFVFTDTNVVVPAPTAQDYQAYAGYDENAPKATTDKPKKTHRKKAAATN
;
A
#
# COMPACT_ATOMS: atom_id res chain seq x y z
N MET A 1 -50.52 -23.11 -25.95
CA MET A 1 -50.09 -24.42 -25.44
C MET A 1 -48.67 -24.66 -25.95
N LEU A 2 -47.71 -24.37 -25.16
CA LEU A 2 -46.30 -24.68 -25.46
C LEU A 2 -45.85 -25.78 -24.49
N ALA A 3 -45.52 -26.94 -25.04
CA ALA A 3 -44.98 -28.07 -24.28
C ALA A 3 -43.48 -27.90 -24.10
N ALA A 4 -43.02 -27.86 -22.85
CA ALA A 4 -41.62 -27.90 -22.49
C ALA A 4 -41.14 -29.35 -22.50
N ALA A 5 -40.26 -29.71 -23.44
CA ALA A 5 -39.57 -30.99 -23.46
C ALA A 5 -38.42 -30.98 -22.44
N GLY A 6 -38.58 -31.72 -21.36
CA GLY A 6 -37.50 -32.01 -20.39
C GLY A 6 -36.53 -33.03 -20.96
N CYS A 7 -35.25 -32.67 -21.05
CA CYS A 7 -34.19 -33.62 -21.30
C CYS A 7 -33.90 -34.42 -20.03
N GLN A 8 -34.41 -35.64 -19.93
CA GLN A 8 -33.96 -36.65 -18.99
C GLN A 8 -32.66 -37.26 -19.55
N SER A 9 -31.52 -36.99 -18.85
CA SER A 9 -30.27 -37.70 -19.06
C SER A 9 -30.44 -39.13 -18.53
N GLY A 10 -30.70 -40.07 -19.44
CA GLY A 10 -30.73 -41.50 -19.11
C GLY A 10 -29.32 -41.99 -18.83
N ASP A 11 -29.11 -42.51 -17.63
CA ASP A 11 -28.01 -43.39 -17.26
C ASP A 11 -28.18 -44.75 -17.97
N ASN A 12 -27.64 -44.89 -19.16
CA ASN A 12 -27.32 -46.20 -19.75
C ASN A 12 -26.26 -46.05 -20.83
N GLY A 13 -25.00 -45.78 -20.39
CA GLY A 13 -23.83 -45.89 -21.21
C GLY A 13 -23.49 -47.35 -21.46
N VAL A 14 -23.87 -47.88 -22.62
CA VAL A 14 -23.43 -49.15 -23.18
C VAL A 14 -22.01 -48.98 -23.74
N LEU A 15 -21.02 -48.89 -22.89
CA LEU A 15 -19.63 -49.26 -23.14
C LEU A 15 -18.98 -49.43 -21.76
N GLY A 16 -18.98 -50.67 -21.28
CA GLY A 16 -18.34 -51.07 -20.04
C GLY A 16 -16.81 -51.02 -20.12
N LEU A 17 -16.26 -49.82 -20.11
CA LEU A 17 -14.89 -49.59 -19.67
C LEU A 17 -14.97 -49.14 -18.23
N GLY A 18 -14.83 -50.10 -17.32
CA GLY A 18 -14.94 -49.97 -15.86
C GLY A 18 -13.86 -49.09 -15.25
N PHE A 19 -14.00 -47.76 -15.38
CA PHE A 19 -13.21 -46.75 -14.68
C PHE A 19 -14.13 -45.80 -13.92
N GLY A 20 -14.94 -46.38 -13.01
CA GLY A 20 -15.78 -45.58 -12.13
C GLY A 20 -15.80 -46.20 -10.76
N LYS A 21 -14.70 -46.18 -10.01
CA LYS A 21 -14.79 -46.27 -8.56
C LYS A 21 -15.62 -45.08 -8.13
N LYS A 22 -16.85 -45.32 -7.68
CA LYS A 22 -17.63 -44.33 -6.91
C LYS A 22 -16.77 -43.95 -5.74
N THR A 23 -16.13 -42.79 -5.80
CA THR A 23 -15.42 -42.24 -4.65
C THR A 23 -16.49 -41.83 -3.65
N ASP A 24 -16.48 -42.44 -2.49
CA ASP A 24 -17.29 -42.06 -1.35
C ASP A 24 -16.94 -40.60 -1.01
N PRO A 25 -17.90 -39.64 -1.01
CA PRO A 25 -17.62 -38.24 -0.73
C PRO A 25 -17.07 -38.01 0.68
N THR A 26 -17.10 -39.03 1.56
CA THR A 26 -16.59 -38.96 2.92
C THR A 26 -15.19 -39.61 3.06
N ALA A 27 -14.69 -40.27 2.02
CA ALA A 27 -13.35 -40.87 2.06
C ALA A 27 -12.26 -39.76 1.93
N PRO A 28 -11.20 -39.81 2.75
CA PRO A 28 -10.07 -38.90 2.58
C PRO A 28 -9.48 -39.09 1.18
N PRO A 29 -9.04 -38.00 0.52
CA PRO A 29 -8.47 -38.05 -0.82
C PRO A 29 -7.29 -39.06 -0.82
N PRO A 30 -7.14 -39.87 -1.87
CA PRO A 30 -6.06 -40.84 -1.96
C PRO A 30 -4.71 -40.10 -1.90
N PRO A 31 -3.68 -40.71 -1.27
CA PRO A 31 -2.35 -40.12 -1.22
C PRO A 31 -1.85 -39.81 -2.64
N GLN A 32 -1.43 -38.60 -2.86
CA GLN A 32 -0.92 -38.18 -4.18
C GLN A 32 0.41 -38.87 -4.46
N ASP A 33 0.61 -39.28 -5.73
CA ASP A 33 1.89 -39.83 -6.17
C ASP A 33 3.02 -38.81 -5.88
N PRO A 34 4.14 -39.23 -5.26
CA PRO A 34 5.27 -38.33 -4.95
C PRO A 34 5.81 -37.58 -6.18
N LYS A 35 5.73 -38.18 -7.37
CA LYS A 35 6.14 -37.51 -8.62
C LYS A 35 5.19 -36.39 -9.02
N VAL A 36 3.88 -36.57 -8.82
CA VAL A 36 2.87 -35.54 -9.08
C VAL A 36 3.04 -34.39 -8.10
N LEU A 37 3.25 -34.67 -6.82
CA LEU A 37 3.50 -33.67 -5.80
C LEU A 37 4.77 -32.86 -6.11
N ALA A 38 5.87 -33.54 -6.46
CA ALA A 38 7.11 -32.88 -6.87
C ALA A 38 6.93 -31.98 -8.10
N SER A 39 6.16 -32.44 -9.10
CA SER A 39 5.83 -31.65 -10.28
C SER A 39 5.01 -30.40 -9.94
N GLN A 40 4.00 -30.53 -9.07
CA GLN A 40 3.18 -29.42 -8.60
C GLN A 40 4.00 -28.40 -7.81
N LEU A 41 4.91 -28.85 -6.96
CA LEU A 41 5.81 -27.98 -6.21
C LEU A 41 6.81 -27.27 -7.13
N ASN A 42 7.30 -27.92 -8.17
CA ASN A 42 8.19 -27.29 -9.14
C ASN A 42 7.49 -26.18 -9.96
N ALA A 43 6.21 -26.36 -10.24
CA ALA A 43 5.40 -25.37 -10.96
C ALA A 43 4.82 -24.28 -10.03
N TYR A 44 4.88 -24.48 -8.71
CA TYR A 44 4.27 -23.56 -7.75
C TYR A 44 5.01 -22.23 -7.68
N CYS A 45 4.31 -21.15 -7.91
CA CYS A 45 4.75 -19.76 -7.75
C CYS A 45 3.76 -19.05 -6.81
N PRO A 46 4.17 -18.63 -5.61
CA PRO A 46 3.28 -18.01 -4.63
C PRO A 46 2.53 -16.81 -5.22
N ARG A 47 1.24 -16.74 -4.95
CA ARG A 47 0.43 -15.58 -5.39
C ARG A 47 0.86 -14.34 -4.61
N VAL A 48 1.07 -13.23 -5.33
CA VAL A 48 1.27 -11.92 -4.73
C VAL A 48 -0.08 -11.23 -4.56
N THR A 49 -0.33 -10.71 -3.38
CA THR A 49 -1.56 -9.96 -3.07
C THR A 49 -1.19 -8.60 -2.48
N VAL A 50 -2.07 -7.61 -2.68
CA VAL A 50 -1.98 -6.34 -1.98
C VAL A 50 -2.68 -6.49 -0.63
N ARG A 51 -2.01 -6.14 0.46
CA ARG A 51 -2.58 -6.19 1.80
C ARG A 51 -3.63 -5.09 1.97
N ASP A 52 -4.67 -5.37 2.74
CA ASP A 52 -5.68 -4.37 3.07
C ASP A 52 -5.02 -3.14 3.72
N GLY A 53 -5.45 -1.95 3.28
CA GLY A 53 -4.91 -0.68 3.74
C GLY A 53 -3.57 -0.26 3.08
N THR A 54 -2.91 -1.14 2.31
CA THR A 54 -1.61 -0.81 1.67
C THR A 54 -1.72 -0.55 0.17
N ALA A 55 -2.93 -0.55 -0.38
CA ALA A 55 -3.20 -0.27 -1.79
C ALA A 55 -3.10 1.21 -2.16
N PHE A 56 -3.18 2.10 -1.17
CA PHE A 56 -3.16 3.54 -1.35
C PHE A 56 -2.09 4.19 -0.49
N PHE A 57 -1.52 5.28 -1.00
CA PHE A 57 -0.55 6.10 -0.28
C PHE A 57 -0.89 7.58 -0.51
N ASN A 58 -1.24 8.28 0.56
CA ASN A 58 -1.64 9.67 0.52
C ASN A 58 -0.60 10.55 1.20
N THR A 59 -0.29 11.67 0.58
CA THR A 59 0.62 12.66 1.17
C THR A 59 -0.10 13.99 1.29
N TYR A 60 0.01 14.59 2.48
CA TYR A 60 -0.67 15.82 2.84
C TYR A 60 0.33 16.92 3.19
N VAL A 61 -0.05 18.18 2.94
CA VAL A 61 0.70 19.33 3.44
C VAL A 61 0.60 19.34 4.98
N ASN A 62 1.76 19.37 5.65
CA ASN A 62 1.79 19.57 7.10
C ASN A 62 1.30 20.98 7.40
N GLU A 63 0.18 21.12 8.09
CA GLU A 63 -0.20 22.41 8.67
C GLU A 63 0.82 22.79 9.73
N VAL A 64 1.49 23.91 9.54
CA VAL A 64 2.13 24.60 10.64
C VAL A 64 0.99 25.06 11.54
N LYS A 65 0.83 24.40 12.72
CA LYS A 65 -0.12 24.87 13.74
C LYS A 65 0.14 26.35 13.96
N LYS A 66 -0.77 27.20 13.48
CA LYS A 66 -0.72 28.62 13.82
C LYS A 66 -0.71 28.72 15.35
N PRO A 67 0.23 29.46 15.96
CA PRO A 67 0.24 29.61 17.39
C PRO A 67 -1.14 30.14 17.82
N LYS A 68 -1.80 29.46 18.77
CA LYS A 68 -3.07 29.93 19.35
C LYS A 68 -2.90 31.39 19.77
N PRO A 69 -3.77 32.31 19.35
CA PRO A 69 -3.71 33.68 19.82
C PRO A 69 -3.79 33.65 21.33
N LYS A 70 -2.79 34.20 22.00
CA LYS A 70 -2.79 34.31 23.45
C LYS A 70 -3.99 35.19 23.83
N SER A 71 -5.02 34.60 24.44
CA SER A 71 -6.15 35.36 24.99
C SER A 71 -5.63 36.38 25.98
N LYS A 72 -5.90 37.66 25.70
CA LYS A 72 -5.57 38.72 26.65
C LYS A 72 -6.39 38.51 27.93
N PRO A 73 -5.82 38.69 29.12
CA PRO A 73 -6.60 38.58 30.35
C PRO A 73 -7.75 39.59 30.32
N MET A 74 -9.00 39.11 30.47
CA MET A 74 -10.18 39.95 30.52
C MET A 74 -10.11 40.82 31.75
N ARG A 75 -10.14 42.15 31.58
CA ARG A 75 -10.31 43.11 32.67
C ARG A 75 -11.77 43.07 33.13
N LYS A 76 -12.01 43.22 34.46
CA LYS A 76 -13.37 43.32 34.98
C LYS A 76 -14.05 44.56 34.36
N PRO A 77 -15.28 44.44 33.81
CA PRO A 77 -16.01 45.57 33.22
C PRO A 77 -16.37 46.59 34.29
N ARG A 78 -16.29 47.88 33.96
CA ARG A 78 -16.58 48.97 34.88
C ARG A 78 -18.05 49.37 34.87
N ASN A 79 -18.79 49.09 33.80
CA ASN A 79 -20.18 49.44 33.58
C ASN A 79 -20.87 48.42 32.68
N GLN A 80 -22.19 48.47 32.61
CA GLN A 80 -23.04 47.54 31.88
C GLN A 80 -22.73 47.55 30.37
N ALA A 81 -22.45 48.72 29.80
CA ALA A 81 -22.10 48.85 28.38
C ALA A 81 -20.78 48.16 28.02
N GLU A 82 -19.75 48.22 28.90
CA GLU A 82 -18.49 47.48 28.71
C GLU A 82 -18.68 45.97 28.87
N ALA A 83 -19.64 45.54 29.74
CA ALA A 83 -19.95 44.13 29.93
C ALA A 83 -20.60 43.53 28.65
N GLU A 84 -21.52 44.27 28.02
CA GLU A 84 -22.18 43.85 26.76
C GLU A 84 -21.18 43.80 25.61
N GLN A 85 -20.27 44.76 25.49
CA GLN A 85 -19.22 44.76 24.48
C GLN A 85 -18.25 43.58 24.66
N GLN A 86 -17.83 43.32 25.92
CA GLN A 86 -16.98 42.15 26.20
C GLN A 86 -17.68 40.83 25.92
N ALA A 87 -19.00 40.73 26.16
CA ALA A 87 -19.78 39.55 25.84
C ALA A 87 -19.90 39.33 24.33
N GLN A 88 -20.09 40.39 23.56
CA GLN A 88 -20.11 40.32 22.07
C GLN A 88 -18.75 39.94 21.51
N GLU A 89 -17.65 40.53 22.01
CA GLU A 89 -16.29 40.14 21.60
C GLU A 89 -15.96 38.71 22.00
N ALA A 90 -16.41 38.24 23.16
CA ALA A 90 -16.23 36.85 23.57
C ALA A 90 -17.02 35.87 22.69
N GLN A 91 -18.26 36.21 22.29
CA GLN A 91 -19.06 35.43 21.36
C GLN A 91 -18.45 35.42 19.96
N ALA A 92 -17.97 36.55 19.47
CA ALA A 92 -17.29 36.62 18.19
C ALA A 92 -15.96 35.81 18.17
N ALA A 93 -15.21 35.87 19.29
CA ALA A 93 -14.00 35.06 19.46
C ALA A 93 -14.31 33.57 19.54
N ALA A 94 -15.39 33.18 20.25
CA ALA A 94 -15.82 31.78 20.32
C ALA A 94 -16.34 31.26 18.96
N ALA A 95 -17.07 32.11 18.22
CA ALA A 95 -17.50 31.76 16.87
C ALA A 95 -16.31 31.60 15.87
N ALA A 96 -15.31 32.47 15.99
CA ALA A 96 -14.07 32.37 15.20
C ALA A 96 -13.25 31.13 15.60
N GLU A 97 -13.22 30.74 16.87
CA GLU A 97 -12.57 29.54 17.34
C GLU A 97 -13.33 28.28 16.91
N ALA A 98 -14.67 28.29 16.91
CA ALA A 98 -15.50 27.21 16.37
C ALA A 98 -15.35 27.06 14.85
N ALA A 99 -15.25 28.14 14.10
CA ALA A 99 -14.97 28.12 12.67
C ALA A 99 -13.55 27.62 12.36
N ALA A 100 -12.58 27.92 13.22
CA ALA A 100 -11.22 27.39 13.12
C ALA A 100 -11.09 25.94 13.59
N ALA A 101 -12.05 25.43 14.36
CA ALA A 101 -12.12 24.05 14.83
C ALA A 101 -12.79 23.10 13.84
N THR A 102 -13.39 23.62 12.74
CA THR A 102 -13.83 22.77 11.62
C THR A 102 -12.59 22.13 11.05
N PRO A 103 -12.48 20.78 11.02
CA PRO A 103 -11.32 20.13 10.41
C PRO A 103 -11.17 20.66 8.98
N PRO A 104 -9.99 21.13 8.56
CA PRO A 104 -9.80 21.53 7.19
C PRO A 104 -10.15 20.32 6.32
N ASP A 105 -10.90 20.57 5.25
CA ASP A 105 -11.23 19.53 4.28
C ASP A 105 -9.92 18.90 3.79
N ASP A 106 -9.65 17.67 4.23
CA ASP A 106 -8.41 16.95 3.92
C ASP A 106 -8.18 16.85 2.41
N SER A 107 -9.25 16.93 1.60
CA SER A 107 -9.16 16.92 0.14
C SER A 107 -8.35 18.11 -0.39
N GLN A 108 -8.45 19.29 0.24
CA GLN A 108 -7.71 20.50 -0.15
C GLN A 108 -6.24 20.50 0.28
N ARG A 109 -5.85 19.54 1.12
CA ARG A 109 -4.51 19.41 1.67
C ARG A 109 -3.67 18.33 0.98
N ILE A 110 -4.29 17.55 0.09
CA ILE A 110 -3.62 16.46 -0.62
C ILE A 110 -2.53 17.01 -1.51
N ILE A 111 -1.31 16.53 -1.35
CA ILE A 111 -0.21 16.76 -2.28
C ILE A 111 -0.34 15.79 -3.45
N TYR A 112 -0.40 14.49 -3.19
CA TYR A 112 -0.70 13.47 -4.19
C TYR A 112 -1.28 12.23 -3.53
N GLN A 113 -1.97 11.44 -4.33
CA GLN A 113 -2.45 10.12 -4.00
C GLN A 113 -1.88 9.10 -4.97
N ALA A 114 -1.22 8.08 -4.47
CA ALA A 114 -0.76 6.94 -5.25
C ALA A 114 -1.63 5.72 -4.96
N SER A 115 -1.95 4.94 -6.00
CA SER A 115 -2.73 3.72 -5.87
C SER A 115 -2.11 2.59 -6.67
N ILE A 116 -2.11 1.37 -6.10
CA ILE A 116 -1.75 0.15 -6.80
C ILE A 116 -2.97 -0.34 -7.56
N SER A 117 -2.79 -0.62 -8.85
CA SER A 117 -3.85 -1.13 -9.73
C SER A 117 -3.69 -2.62 -10.01
N ASP A 118 -2.45 -3.12 -10.07
CA ASP A 118 -2.18 -4.52 -10.35
C ASP A 118 -0.84 -4.97 -9.76
N VAL A 119 -0.74 -6.28 -9.47
CA VAL A 119 0.49 -6.93 -9.03
C VAL A 119 0.70 -8.22 -9.81
N THR A 120 1.88 -8.38 -10.38
CA THR A 120 2.26 -9.56 -11.15
C THR A 120 3.52 -10.19 -10.59
N ARG A 121 3.77 -11.44 -10.95
CA ARG A 121 4.94 -12.18 -10.50
C ARG A 121 5.48 -13.10 -11.60
N ASP A 122 6.76 -13.35 -11.53
CA ASP A 122 7.46 -14.37 -12.29
C ASP A 122 8.38 -15.14 -11.33
N CYS A 123 8.48 -16.46 -11.48
CA CYS A 123 9.22 -17.32 -10.57
C CYS A 123 10.23 -18.17 -11.34
N SER A 124 11.44 -18.30 -10.78
CA SER A 124 12.45 -19.24 -11.20
C SER A 124 12.99 -20.03 -10.02
N ARG A 125 13.46 -21.24 -10.25
CA ARG A 125 14.04 -22.11 -9.22
C ARG A 125 15.44 -22.52 -9.61
N THR A 126 16.36 -22.39 -8.68
CA THR A 126 17.75 -22.77 -8.85
C THR A 126 18.32 -23.14 -7.48
N ASP A 127 19.01 -24.27 -7.41
CA ASP A 127 19.78 -24.70 -6.23
C ASP A 127 18.99 -24.72 -4.92
N GLY A 128 17.74 -25.20 -4.95
CA GLY A 128 16.90 -25.28 -3.76
C GLY A 128 16.36 -23.93 -3.29
N GLN A 129 16.45 -22.89 -4.12
CA GLN A 129 15.89 -21.56 -3.87
C GLN A 129 14.78 -21.25 -4.87
N LEU A 130 13.82 -20.46 -4.43
CA LEU A 130 12.79 -19.82 -5.25
C LEU A 130 13.15 -18.34 -5.38
N THR A 131 13.43 -17.91 -6.60
CA THR A 131 13.60 -16.48 -6.93
C THR A 131 12.33 -15.96 -7.58
N MET A 132 11.77 -14.90 -7.01
CA MET A 132 10.56 -14.24 -7.51
C MET A 132 10.92 -12.85 -8.03
N LYS A 133 10.35 -12.49 -9.17
CA LYS A 133 10.27 -11.09 -9.63
C LYS A 133 8.84 -10.62 -9.35
N ILE A 134 8.70 -9.57 -8.57
CA ILE A 134 7.41 -9.00 -8.22
C ILE A 134 7.29 -7.64 -8.88
N ALA A 135 6.29 -7.47 -9.74
CA ALA A 135 6.01 -6.17 -10.34
C ALA A 135 4.69 -5.60 -9.80
N VAL A 136 4.73 -4.31 -9.48
CA VAL A 136 3.62 -3.52 -8.94
C VAL A 136 3.32 -2.40 -9.92
N ALA A 137 2.16 -2.43 -10.54
CA ALA A 137 1.66 -1.37 -11.40
C ALA A 137 0.71 -0.46 -10.63
N GLY A 138 0.78 0.83 -10.90
CA GLY A 138 -0.08 1.79 -10.23
C GLY A 138 -0.15 3.14 -10.94
N LYS A 139 -0.87 4.05 -10.31
CA LYS A 139 -1.03 5.42 -10.79
C LYS A 139 -0.89 6.41 -9.64
N ILE A 140 -0.39 7.58 -9.97
CA ILE A 140 -0.25 8.73 -9.08
C ILE A 140 -1.20 9.81 -9.59
N VAL A 141 -2.07 10.30 -8.72
CA VAL A 141 -2.98 11.41 -8.99
C VAL A 141 -2.48 12.62 -8.19
N PRO A 142 -2.00 13.68 -8.86
CA PRO A 142 -1.62 14.91 -8.18
C PRO A 142 -2.83 15.56 -7.51
N GLY A 143 -2.63 16.09 -6.30
CA GLY A 143 -3.64 16.82 -5.56
C GLY A 143 -3.53 18.34 -5.74
N PRO A 144 -4.43 19.13 -5.13
CA PRO A 144 -4.46 20.60 -5.27
C PRO A 144 -3.18 21.29 -4.77
N LYS A 145 -2.41 20.63 -3.91
CA LYS A 145 -1.14 21.18 -3.35
C LYS A 145 0.10 20.56 -3.98
N PHE A 146 -0.05 19.85 -5.09
CA PHE A 146 1.08 19.25 -5.78
C PHE A 146 1.92 20.30 -6.51
N THR A 147 3.23 20.11 -6.45
CA THR A 147 4.20 20.86 -7.26
C THR A 147 4.98 19.85 -8.12
N PRO A 148 5.13 20.08 -9.43
CA PRO A 148 5.89 19.21 -10.31
C PRO A 148 7.27 18.89 -9.76
N GLY A 149 7.66 17.59 -9.84
CA GLY A 149 8.92 17.14 -9.29
C GLY A 149 9.00 15.62 -9.15
N THR A 150 10.05 15.14 -8.48
CA THR A 150 10.24 13.74 -8.15
C THR A 150 9.53 13.43 -6.82
N ILE A 151 8.66 12.46 -6.84
CA ILE A 151 8.04 11.90 -5.63
C ILE A 151 8.70 10.58 -5.27
N THR A 152 8.77 10.27 -3.99
CA THR A 152 9.32 9.02 -3.47
C THR A 152 8.24 8.28 -2.71
N MET A 153 8.01 7.01 -3.09
CA MET A 153 7.00 6.15 -2.47
C MET A 153 7.66 4.92 -1.86
N PRO A 154 7.36 4.60 -0.60
CA PRO A 154 7.85 3.39 0.05
C PRO A 154 6.99 2.20 -0.38
N ILE A 155 7.53 1.31 -1.18
CA ILE A 155 6.88 0.05 -1.57
C ILE A 155 7.55 -1.09 -0.82
N ARG A 156 6.77 -1.85 -0.05
CA ARG A 156 7.23 -3.05 0.64
C ARG A 156 6.86 -4.29 -0.16
N THR A 157 7.83 -5.18 -0.34
CA THR A 157 7.62 -6.55 -0.80
C THR A 157 7.95 -7.51 0.34
N ALA A 158 7.12 -8.54 0.54
CA ALA A 158 7.34 -9.53 1.60
C ALA A 158 6.86 -10.91 1.15
N VAL A 159 7.55 -11.95 1.62
CA VAL A 159 7.14 -13.36 1.47
C VAL A 159 7.10 -13.99 2.86
N MET A 160 6.02 -14.69 3.15
CA MET A 160 5.76 -15.33 4.43
C MET A 160 5.47 -16.81 4.26
N HIS A 161 5.84 -17.59 5.26
CA HIS A 161 5.43 -18.98 5.44
C HIS A 161 4.71 -19.10 6.79
N GLY A 162 3.39 -19.17 6.77
CA GLY A 162 2.59 -19.05 7.98
C GLY A 162 2.83 -17.70 8.68
N THR A 163 3.43 -17.75 9.88
CA THR A 163 3.82 -16.56 10.67
C THR A 163 5.25 -16.09 10.41
N ASP A 164 6.07 -16.91 9.76
CA ASP A 164 7.49 -16.63 9.55
C ASP A 164 7.69 -15.74 8.32
N VAL A 165 8.47 -14.68 8.50
CA VAL A 165 8.84 -13.76 7.43
C VAL A 165 10.12 -14.28 6.77
N LEU A 166 10.00 -14.80 5.54
CA LEU A 166 11.14 -15.30 4.76
C LEU A 166 11.88 -14.18 4.03
N TYR A 167 11.14 -13.17 3.59
CA TYR A 167 11.67 -11.98 2.91
C TYR A 167 10.82 -10.78 3.26
N SER A 168 11.44 -9.64 3.54
CA SER A 168 10.74 -8.37 3.70
C SER A 168 11.68 -7.21 3.40
N GLN A 169 11.37 -6.42 2.37
CA GLN A 169 12.17 -5.27 1.99
C GLN A 169 11.29 -4.06 1.64
N ILE A 170 11.75 -2.87 2.03
CA ILE A 170 11.15 -1.60 1.65
C ILE A 170 12.02 -0.96 0.57
N HIS A 171 11.40 -0.61 -0.54
CA HIS A 171 12.04 0.09 -1.65
C HIS A 171 11.53 1.52 -1.71
N GLN A 172 12.45 2.49 -1.70
CA GLN A 172 12.12 3.91 -1.92
C GLN A 172 12.04 4.16 -3.43
N TYR A 173 10.86 3.95 -4.01
CA TYR A 173 10.66 4.09 -5.44
C TYR A 173 10.38 5.52 -5.84
N GLN A 174 11.13 6.03 -6.84
CA GLN A 174 11.04 7.41 -7.31
C GLN A 174 10.33 7.49 -8.66
N VAL A 175 9.41 8.45 -8.78
CA VAL A 175 8.68 8.73 -10.01
C VAL A 175 8.72 10.23 -10.27
N GLN A 176 9.08 10.59 -11.50
CA GLN A 176 9.03 11.99 -11.95
C GLN A 176 7.61 12.32 -12.41
N VAL A 177 6.99 13.30 -11.77
CA VAL A 177 5.66 13.81 -12.15
C VAL A 177 5.83 15.26 -12.61
N THR A 178 5.63 15.49 -13.92
CA THR A 178 5.86 16.79 -14.55
C THR A 178 4.58 17.59 -14.74
N ASP A 179 3.45 16.91 -14.95
CA ASP A 179 2.15 17.55 -15.17
C ASP A 179 1.22 17.33 -13.97
N PRO A 180 0.83 18.40 -13.26
CA PRO A 180 -0.09 18.30 -12.11
C PRO A 180 -1.54 18.02 -12.51
N SER A 181 -1.88 18.10 -13.79
CA SER A 181 -3.25 17.92 -14.30
C SER A 181 -3.56 16.51 -14.73
N VAL A 182 -2.54 15.66 -14.89
CA VAL A 182 -2.66 14.30 -15.44
C VAL A 182 -2.13 13.27 -14.47
N ALA A 183 -2.86 12.15 -14.33
CA ALA A 183 -2.39 11.01 -13.55
C ALA A 183 -1.17 10.36 -14.23
N THR A 184 -0.11 10.12 -13.46
CA THR A 184 1.12 9.46 -13.94
C THR A 184 1.06 7.98 -13.58
N GLN A 185 1.24 7.10 -14.55
CA GLN A 185 1.37 5.66 -14.32
C GLN A 185 2.80 5.29 -13.98
N PHE A 186 2.96 4.23 -13.19
CA PHE A 186 4.27 3.68 -12.85
C PHE A 186 4.24 2.15 -12.80
N VAL A 187 5.41 1.55 -12.96
CA VAL A 187 5.64 0.12 -12.71
C VAL A 187 6.93 0.00 -11.91
N PHE A 188 6.79 -0.50 -10.69
CA PHE A 188 7.91 -0.88 -9.84
C PHE A 188 8.18 -2.38 -9.99
N THR A 189 9.44 -2.82 -10.00
CA THR A 189 9.80 -4.23 -10.05
C THR A 189 10.89 -4.54 -9.02
N ASP A 190 10.60 -5.48 -8.12
CA ASP A 190 11.58 -6.12 -7.25
C ASP A 190 12.04 -7.43 -7.90
N THR A 191 13.30 -7.51 -8.30
CA THR A 191 13.87 -8.67 -9.01
C THR A 191 14.62 -9.64 -8.09
N ASN A 192 14.79 -9.28 -6.82
CA ASN A 192 15.70 -9.97 -5.89
C ASN A 192 15.00 -10.63 -4.70
N VAL A 193 13.76 -11.06 -4.89
CA VAL A 193 13.02 -11.78 -3.85
C VAL A 193 13.46 -13.24 -3.87
N VAL A 194 14.44 -13.59 -3.04
CA VAL A 194 15.00 -14.94 -2.94
C VAL A 194 14.60 -15.56 -1.61
N VAL A 195 13.97 -16.72 -1.67
CA VAL A 195 13.52 -17.49 -0.50
C VAL A 195 13.86 -18.97 -0.69
N PRO A 196 13.91 -19.78 0.38
CA PRO A 196 14.05 -21.23 0.24
C PRO A 196 12.95 -21.82 -0.65
N ALA A 197 13.26 -22.85 -1.44
CA ALA A 197 12.24 -23.51 -2.24
C ALA A 197 11.16 -24.12 -1.33
N PRO A 198 9.87 -23.82 -1.58
CA PRO A 198 8.79 -24.31 -0.74
C PRO A 198 8.64 -25.83 -0.86
N THR A 199 8.38 -26.48 0.27
CA THR A 199 8.06 -27.92 0.38
C THR A 199 6.56 -28.18 0.31
N ALA A 200 5.73 -27.12 0.41
CA ALA A 200 4.29 -27.13 0.27
C ALA A 200 3.82 -25.86 -0.46
N GLN A 201 2.53 -25.78 -0.82
CA GLN A 201 1.96 -24.60 -1.49
C GLN A 201 1.37 -23.60 -0.47
N ASP A 202 2.16 -23.23 0.53
CA ASP A 202 1.75 -22.47 1.69
C ASP A 202 2.47 -21.11 1.86
N TYR A 203 3.30 -20.72 0.89
CA TYR A 203 3.91 -19.40 0.87
C TYR A 203 2.90 -18.34 0.43
N GLN A 204 2.94 -17.20 1.10
CA GLN A 204 2.14 -16.03 0.80
C GLN A 204 3.08 -14.86 0.49
N ALA A 205 2.87 -14.20 -0.64
CA ALA A 205 3.64 -13.03 -1.02
C ALA A 205 2.74 -11.79 -1.01
N TYR A 206 3.31 -10.67 -0.57
CA TYR A 206 2.61 -9.39 -0.44
C TYR A 206 3.42 -8.28 -1.09
N ALA A 207 2.71 -7.34 -1.70
CA ALA A 207 3.27 -6.07 -2.15
C ALA A 207 2.31 -4.95 -1.77
N GLY A 208 2.84 -3.78 -1.37
CA GLY A 208 2.00 -2.67 -0.96
C GLY A 208 2.81 -1.47 -0.49
N TYR A 209 2.14 -0.34 -0.27
CA TYR A 209 2.78 0.82 0.34
C TYR A 209 3.01 0.60 1.83
N ASP A 210 4.09 1.17 2.36
CA ASP A 210 4.40 1.17 3.78
C ASP A 210 4.41 2.60 4.32
N GLU A 211 3.32 3.01 4.96
CA GLU A 211 3.19 4.34 5.55
C GLU A 211 4.14 4.56 6.73
N ASN A 212 4.60 3.49 7.39
CA ASN A 212 5.53 3.55 8.52
C ASN A 212 7.01 3.50 8.09
N ALA A 213 7.27 3.46 6.78
CA ALA A 213 8.63 3.48 6.28
C ALA A 213 9.34 4.78 6.68
N PRO A 214 10.62 4.73 7.06
CA PRO A 214 11.40 5.93 7.31
C PRO A 214 11.36 6.81 6.05
N LYS A 215 10.91 8.06 6.21
CA LYS A 215 10.91 9.03 5.12
C LYS A 215 12.35 9.16 4.62
N ALA A 216 12.54 9.04 3.30
CA ALA A 216 13.83 9.29 2.70
C ALA A 216 14.26 10.71 3.13
N THR A 217 15.30 10.79 3.95
CA THR A 217 15.96 12.05 4.25
C THR A 217 16.56 12.53 2.93
N THR A 218 16.03 13.61 2.37
CA THR A 218 16.72 14.32 1.31
C THR A 218 18.02 14.78 1.92
N ASP A 219 19.10 14.04 1.68
CA ASP A 219 20.45 14.44 2.06
C ASP A 219 20.75 15.77 1.34
N LYS A 220 20.56 16.87 2.08
CA LYS A 220 21.22 18.12 1.71
C LYS A 220 22.71 17.83 1.69
N PRO A 221 23.43 18.11 0.59
CA PRO A 221 24.85 17.85 0.54
C PRO A 221 25.51 18.60 1.69
N LYS A 222 26.11 17.82 2.62
CA LYS A 222 26.85 18.32 3.76
C LYS A 222 28.01 19.16 3.21
N LYS A 223 27.90 20.51 3.34
CA LYS A 223 28.98 21.41 3.00
C LYS A 223 30.21 21.00 3.83
N THR A 224 31.15 20.29 3.23
CA THR A 224 32.43 20.02 3.81
C THR A 224 33.18 21.34 3.97
N HIS A 225 33.25 21.85 5.18
CA HIS A 225 34.15 22.95 5.52
C HIS A 225 35.58 22.47 5.30
N ARG A 226 36.15 22.84 4.16
CA ARG A 226 37.54 22.68 3.83
C ARG A 226 38.35 23.53 4.81
N LYS A 227 38.94 22.89 5.83
CA LYS A 227 39.91 23.52 6.72
C LYS A 227 41.07 23.99 5.88
N LYS A 228 41.24 25.31 5.82
CA LYS A 228 42.39 25.98 5.20
C LYS A 228 43.63 25.64 6.05
N ALA A 229 44.53 24.83 5.53
CA ALA A 229 45.82 24.60 6.15
C ALA A 229 46.63 25.91 6.12
N ALA A 230 47.01 26.39 7.30
CA ALA A 230 47.92 27.49 7.44
C ALA A 230 49.33 27.00 7.07
N ALA A 231 49.93 27.60 6.06
CA ALA A 231 51.35 27.41 5.79
C ALA A 231 52.14 28.17 6.87
N THR A 232 53.01 27.46 7.57
CA THR A 232 54.02 28.04 8.45
C THR A 232 55.35 28.07 7.66
N ASN A 233 55.88 29.23 7.64
CA ASN A 233 57.18 29.58 7.06
C ASN A 233 58.30 29.13 7.98
#